data_f2bd8965d6e637eac2a799df6138619f
#
_entry.id   f2bd8965d6e637eac2a799df6138619f
#
_cell.length_a   1.000
_cell.length_b   1.000
_cell.length_c   1.000
_cell.angle_alpha   90.00
_cell.angle_beta   90.00
_cell.angle_gamma   90.00
#
_symmetry.space_group_name_H-M   'P 1'
#
loop_
_entity.id
_entity.type
_entity.pdbx_description
1 polymer ?
#
loop_
_entity_poly.entity_id
_entity_poly.type
_entity_poly.pdbx_seq_one_letter_code
_entity_poly.pdbx_strand_id
1 'polypeptide(L)'
;METKKMNYETWRVHSDITSKIRFTIFKKASDIEEIVLNRLKIDDIENELVKEYVKSFLIAVDYDEIAVYINNELMEREINKN
;
A
#
# COMPACT_ATOMS: atom_id res chain seq x y z
N MET A 1 -16.01 -9.94 -18.01
CA MET A 1 -14.62 -9.94 -17.66
C MET A 1 -14.39 -9.85 -16.17
N GLU A 2 -13.52 -10.67 -15.69
CA GLU A 2 -13.26 -10.72 -14.28
C GLU A 2 -12.15 -9.82 -13.85
N THR A 3 -12.43 -8.99 -12.88
CA THR A 3 -11.38 -8.16 -12.31
C THR A 3 -10.74 -8.92 -11.16
N LYS A 4 -9.43 -8.99 -11.20
CA LYS A 4 -8.70 -9.60 -10.11
C LYS A 4 -8.88 -8.75 -8.86
N LYS A 5 -9.37 -9.37 -7.81
CA LYS A 5 -9.56 -8.65 -6.55
C LYS A 5 -8.32 -8.75 -5.70
N MET A 6 -8.01 -7.67 -5.02
CA MET A 6 -6.95 -7.68 -4.02
C MET A 6 -7.36 -8.60 -2.87
N ASN A 7 -6.38 -9.27 -2.24
CA ASN A 7 -6.68 -9.94 -1.00
C ASN A 7 -6.96 -8.87 0.07
N TYR A 8 -7.49 -9.27 1.20
CA TYR A 8 -7.90 -8.32 2.22
C TYR A 8 -6.73 -7.46 2.72
N GLU A 9 -5.59 -8.09 2.97
CA GLU A 9 -4.43 -7.39 3.49
C GLU A 9 -3.96 -6.30 2.54
N THR A 10 -3.89 -6.63 1.25
CA THR A 10 -3.48 -5.67 0.23
C THR A 10 -4.48 -4.52 0.13
N TRP A 11 -5.76 -4.85 0.10
CA TRP A 11 -6.80 -3.84 0.03
C TRP A 11 -6.75 -2.91 1.24
N ARG A 12 -6.58 -3.48 2.41
CA ARG A 12 -6.55 -2.68 3.64
C ARG A 12 -5.40 -1.69 3.64
N VAL A 13 -4.20 -2.16 3.28
CA VAL A 13 -3.03 -1.29 3.23
C VAL A 13 -3.22 -0.21 2.15
N HIS A 14 -3.69 -0.62 0.98
CA HIS A 14 -3.94 0.33 -0.10
C HIS A 14 -4.91 1.42 0.35
N SER A 15 -6.00 1.02 0.97
CA SER A 15 -7.03 1.95 1.44
C SER A 15 -6.47 2.91 2.50
N ASP A 16 -5.68 2.37 3.43
CA ASP A 16 -5.14 3.18 4.52
C ASP A 16 -4.15 4.21 4.02
N ILE A 17 -3.22 3.82 3.15
CA ILE A 17 -2.20 4.76 2.71
C ILE A 17 -2.76 5.79 1.72
N THR A 18 -3.71 5.39 0.86
CA THR A 18 -4.26 6.33 -0.11
C THR A 18 -5.20 7.33 0.55
N SER A 19 -5.77 6.99 1.70
CA SER A 19 -6.62 7.93 2.42
C SER A 19 -5.81 8.96 3.20
N LYS A 20 -4.54 8.67 3.47
CA LYS A 20 -3.68 9.53 4.28
C LYS A 20 -2.60 10.26 3.49
N ILE A 21 -2.24 9.73 2.34
CA ILE A 21 -1.16 10.29 1.51
C ILE A 21 -1.69 10.57 0.12
N ARG A 22 -1.44 11.78 -0.36
CA ARG A 22 -1.78 12.10 -1.74
C ARG A 22 -0.57 11.80 -2.62
N PHE A 23 -0.69 10.80 -3.44
CA PHE A 23 0.39 10.42 -4.34
C PHE A 23 0.35 11.29 -5.59
N THR A 24 1.51 11.84 -5.96
CA THR A 24 1.64 12.70 -7.12
C THR A 24 2.71 12.23 -8.08
N ILE A 25 3.51 11.23 -7.68
CA ILE A 25 4.61 10.69 -8.46
C ILE A 25 4.46 9.17 -8.53
N PHE A 26 4.75 8.61 -9.69
CA PHE A 26 4.69 7.14 -9.85
C PHE A 26 5.59 6.46 -8.83
N LYS A 27 5.14 5.31 -8.33
CA LYS A 27 5.82 4.57 -7.27
C LYS A 27 6.12 3.15 -7.70
N LYS A 28 7.21 2.61 -7.15
CA LYS A 28 7.52 1.19 -7.29
C LYS A 28 7.02 0.46 -6.05
N ALA A 29 6.95 -0.87 -6.16
CA ALA A 29 6.54 -1.68 -5.02
C ALA A 29 7.41 -1.42 -3.79
N SER A 30 8.71 -1.29 -3.97
CA SER A 30 9.62 -1.03 -2.87
C SER A 30 9.36 0.32 -2.19
N ASP A 31 8.93 1.31 -2.97
CA ASP A 31 8.57 2.61 -2.41
C ASP A 31 7.35 2.49 -1.50
N ILE A 32 6.36 1.73 -1.97
CA ILE A 32 5.13 1.53 -1.20
C ILE A 32 5.43 0.80 0.10
N GLU A 33 6.25 -0.25 0.01
CA GLU A 33 6.64 -1.01 1.20
C GLU A 33 7.33 -0.12 2.22
N GLU A 34 8.26 0.71 1.75
CA GLU A 34 8.99 1.61 2.64
C GLU A 34 8.05 2.60 3.33
N ILE A 35 7.08 3.14 2.59
CA ILE A 35 6.11 4.05 3.15
C ILE A 35 5.30 3.36 4.26
N VAL A 36 4.85 2.15 4.01
CA VAL A 36 4.07 1.40 4.97
C VAL A 36 4.87 1.11 6.24
N LEU A 37 6.10 0.63 6.05
CA LEU A 37 6.96 0.30 7.20
C LEU A 37 7.26 1.54 8.03
N ASN A 38 7.51 2.67 7.38
CA ASN A 38 7.78 3.91 8.09
C ASN A 38 6.58 4.42 8.87
N ARG A 39 5.39 4.24 8.33
CA ARG A 39 4.19 4.71 9.01
C ARG A 39 3.82 3.81 10.19
N LEU A 40 4.09 2.52 10.09
CA LEU A 40 3.78 1.58 11.17
C LEU A 40 4.78 1.62 12.29
N LYS A 41 6.01 2.03 12.00
CA LYS A 41 7.09 2.10 12.99
C LYS A 41 7.20 0.78 13.75
N ILE A 42 7.36 -0.30 12.99
CA ILE A 42 7.37 -1.64 13.55
C ILE A 42 8.44 -1.81 14.62
N ASP A 43 9.60 -1.22 14.41
CA ASP A 43 10.71 -1.33 15.37
C ASP A 43 10.40 -0.66 16.70
N ASP A 44 9.44 0.25 16.72
CA ASP A 44 9.03 0.94 17.94
C ASP A 44 7.95 0.21 18.71
N ILE A 45 7.43 -0.88 18.15
CA ILE A 45 6.39 -1.66 18.82
C ILE A 45 7.04 -2.49 19.92
N GLU A 46 6.66 -2.21 21.16
CA GLU A 46 7.24 -2.89 22.30
C GLU A 46 6.64 -4.28 22.55
N ASN A 47 5.36 -4.44 22.26
CA ASN A 47 4.69 -5.71 22.46
C ASN A 47 5.06 -6.68 21.34
N GLU A 48 5.78 -7.73 21.69
CA GLU A 48 6.27 -8.71 20.71
C GLU A 48 5.14 -9.40 19.96
N LEU A 49 4.04 -9.70 20.64
CA LEU A 49 2.91 -10.36 20.01
C LEU A 49 2.27 -9.48 18.95
N VAL A 50 2.08 -8.19 19.27
CA VAL A 50 1.55 -7.23 18.31
C VAL A 50 2.47 -7.10 17.12
N LYS A 51 3.78 -7.02 17.39
CA LYS A 51 4.77 -6.92 16.34
C LYS A 51 4.72 -8.10 15.39
N GLU A 52 4.57 -9.31 15.94
CA GLU A 52 4.46 -10.52 15.14
C GLU A 52 3.19 -10.52 14.28
N TYR A 53 2.09 -10.09 14.84
CA TYR A 53 0.84 -9.99 14.09
C TYR A 53 0.96 -9.02 12.93
N VAL A 54 1.58 -7.85 13.17
CA VAL A 54 1.78 -6.86 12.12
C VAL A 54 2.66 -7.43 11.01
N LYS A 55 3.75 -8.08 11.37
CA LYS A 55 4.63 -8.69 10.37
C LYS A 55 3.90 -9.74 9.55
N SER A 56 3.12 -10.59 10.22
CA SER A 56 2.35 -11.64 9.54
C SER A 56 1.33 -11.04 8.57
N PHE A 57 0.68 -9.97 8.98
CA PHE A 57 -0.27 -9.28 8.12
C PHE A 57 0.43 -8.76 6.86
N LEU A 58 1.60 -8.16 7.04
CA LEU A 58 2.32 -7.54 5.93
C LEU A 58 2.88 -8.55 4.93
N ILE A 59 3.14 -9.77 5.37
CA ILE A 59 3.61 -10.82 4.46
C ILE A 59 2.59 -11.07 3.35
N ALA A 60 1.31 -10.93 3.65
CA ALA A 60 0.25 -11.17 2.68
C ALA A 60 -0.03 -9.99 1.76
N VAL A 61 0.62 -8.85 1.98
CA VAL A 61 0.40 -7.65 1.18
C VAL A 61 1.16 -7.73 -0.14
N ASP A 62 0.46 -7.48 -1.24
CA ASP A 62 1.06 -7.42 -2.57
C ASP A 62 1.36 -5.96 -2.91
N TYR A 63 2.59 -5.55 -2.64
CA TYR A 63 2.99 -4.17 -2.87
C TYR A 63 3.05 -3.81 -4.35
N ASP A 64 3.31 -4.79 -5.20
CA ASP A 64 3.28 -4.57 -6.65
C ASP A 64 1.89 -4.16 -7.10
N GLU A 65 0.89 -4.87 -6.60
CA GLU A 65 -0.49 -4.58 -6.95
C GLU A 65 -0.90 -3.18 -6.50
N ILE A 66 -0.49 -2.80 -5.30
CA ILE A 66 -0.78 -1.46 -4.79
C ILE A 66 -0.13 -0.40 -5.67
N ALA A 67 1.13 -0.62 -6.04
CA ALA A 67 1.84 0.33 -6.90
C ALA A 67 1.14 0.47 -8.25
N VAL A 68 0.68 -0.64 -8.82
CA VAL A 68 -0.04 -0.60 -10.10
C VAL A 68 -1.31 0.24 -9.98
N TYR A 69 -2.08 0.04 -8.93
CA TYR A 69 -3.31 0.80 -8.74
C TYR A 69 -3.04 2.29 -8.56
N ILE A 70 -2.05 2.63 -7.77
CA ILE A 70 -1.71 4.03 -7.54
C ILE A 70 -1.24 4.69 -8.83
N ASN A 71 -0.38 4.00 -9.57
CA ASN A 71 0.16 4.55 -10.81
C ASN A 71 -0.93 4.70 -11.88
N ASN A 72 -1.85 3.75 -11.95
CA ASN A 72 -2.97 3.85 -12.89
C ASN A 72 -3.85 5.04 -12.57
N GLU A 73 -4.09 5.27 -11.30
CA GLU A 73 -4.87 6.41 -10.87
C GLU A 73 -4.20 7.73 -11.24
N LEU A 74 -2.87 7.78 -11.08
CA LEU A 74 -2.12 8.96 -11.47
C LEU A 74 -2.20 9.20 -12.97
N MET A 75 -2.12 8.13 -13.77
CA MET A 75 -2.27 8.24 -15.21
C MET A 75 -3.63 8.76 -15.60
N GLU A 76 -4.68 8.29 -14.95
CA GLU A 76 -6.04 8.75 -15.22
C GLU A 76 -6.21 10.24 -14.91
N ARG A 77 -5.59 10.70 -13.83
CA ARG A 77 -5.63 12.12 -13.49
C ARG A 77 -4.97 12.96 -14.56
N GLU A 78 -3.85 12.48 -15.10
CA GLU A 78 -3.15 13.19 -16.17
C GLU A 78 -4.00 13.29 -17.41
N ILE A 79 -4.66 12.20 -17.77
CA ILE A 79 -5.53 12.15 -18.94
C ILE A 79 -6.73 13.09 -18.77
N ASN A 80 -7.29 13.14 -17.59
CA ASN A 80 -8.50 13.93 -17.32
C ASN A 80 -8.22 15.37 -16.96
N LYS A 81 -6.97 15.74 -16.98
CA LYS A 81 -6.58 17.08 -16.55
C LYS A 81 -6.98 18.18 -17.53
N ASN A 82 -7.20 17.82 -18.77
CA ASN A 82 -7.60 18.80 -19.80
C ASN A 82 -9.09 19.13 -19.72
#